data_1112c4e035d9739af247d0e1561ac2ce
#
_entry.id   1112c4e035d9739af247d0e1561ac2ce
#
_cell.length_a   1.000
_cell.length_b   1.000
_cell.length_c   1.000
_cell.angle_alpha   90.00
_cell.angle_beta   90.00
_cell.angle_gamma   90.00
#
_symmetry.space_group_name_H-M   'P 1'
#
loop_
_entity.id
_entity.type
_entity.pdbx_description
1 polymer ?
#
loop_
_entity_poly.entity_id
_entity_poly.type
_entity_poly.pdbx_seq_one_letter_code
_entity_poly.pdbx_strand_id
1 'polypeptide(L)'
;MNKSDLIIKIMNLNSQVNQTEIEKSVNTFFDTITISLTNSQKVELRGFGSFGVKKREARLARNPKTGSTVAVSAKKISFFKMGKGMKEQLNN
;
A
#
# COMPACT_ATOMS: atom_id res chain seq x y z
N MET A 1 -8.95 11.40 4.21
CA MET A 1 -9.88 10.36 3.72
C MET A 1 -9.40 8.99 4.17
N ASN A 2 -10.25 8.22 4.80
CA ASN A 2 -9.94 6.84 5.21
C ASN A 2 -10.70 5.83 4.33
N LYS A 3 -10.57 4.54 4.63
CA LYS A 3 -11.22 3.49 3.85
C LYS A 3 -12.75 3.63 3.86
N SER A 4 -13.34 3.98 5.01
CA SER A 4 -14.78 4.18 5.12
C SER A 4 -15.27 5.32 4.23
N ASP A 5 -14.53 6.42 4.19
CA ASP A 5 -14.85 7.56 3.32
C ASP A 5 -14.76 7.18 1.84
N LEU A 6 -13.76 6.37 1.50
CA LEU A 6 -13.61 5.87 0.13
C LEU A 6 -14.80 5.01 -0.28
N ILE A 7 -15.23 4.10 0.61
CA ILE A 7 -16.40 3.25 0.36
C ILE A 7 -17.65 4.10 0.13
N ILE A 8 -17.87 5.13 0.95
CA ILE A 8 -19.00 6.03 0.81
C ILE A 8 -19.00 6.73 -0.55
N LYS A 9 -17.82 7.22 -0.98
CA LYS A 9 -17.72 7.87 -2.29
C LYS A 9 -18.03 6.93 -3.43
N ILE A 10 -17.56 5.69 -3.35
CA ILE A 10 -17.82 4.67 -4.38
C ILE A 10 -19.32 4.35 -4.40
N MET A 11 -19.94 4.22 -3.23
CA MET A 11 -21.37 3.99 -3.12
C MET A 11 -22.18 5.11 -3.78
N ASN A 12 -21.82 6.36 -3.54
CA ASN A 12 -22.51 7.50 -4.12
C ASN A 12 -22.39 7.55 -5.65
N LEU A 13 -21.28 7.07 -6.20
CA LEU A 13 -21.07 6.99 -7.65
C LEU A 13 -21.75 5.77 -8.27
N ASN A 14 -22.16 4.80 -7.46
CA ASN A 14 -22.76 3.54 -7.91
C ASN A 14 -23.99 3.22 -7.10
N SER A 15 -24.95 4.16 -7.08
CA SER A 15 -26.13 4.10 -6.20
C SER A 15 -27.02 2.88 -6.44
N GLN A 16 -26.92 2.23 -7.60
CA GLN A 16 -27.71 1.04 -7.91
C GLN A 16 -27.03 -0.27 -7.47
N VAL A 17 -25.80 -0.19 -6.99
CA VAL A 17 -25.09 -1.36 -6.52
C VAL A 17 -25.31 -1.49 -5.01
N ASN A 18 -25.49 -2.73 -4.54
CA ASN A 18 -25.69 -3.02 -3.13
C ASN A 18 -24.47 -2.58 -2.32
N GLN A 19 -24.70 -1.89 -1.19
CA GLN A 19 -23.67 -1.39 -0.31
C GLN A 19 -22.73 -2.52 0.16
N THR A 20 -23.29 -3.67 0.53
CA THR A 20 -22.52 -4.83 0.99
C THR A 20 -21.56 -5.32 -0.09
N GLU A 21 -22.00 -5.31 -1.35
CA GLU A 21 -21.15 -5.71 -2.47
C GLU A 21 -19.99 -4.74 -2.69
N ILE A 22 -20.24 -3.44 -2.54
CA ILE A 22 -19.20 -2.43 -2.66
C ILE A 22 -18.17 -2.59 -1.55
N GLU A 23 -18.60 -2.77 -0.31
CA GLU A 23 -17.71 -3.02 0.82
C GLU A 23 -16.84 -4.24 0.61
N LYS A 24 -17.45 -5.34 0.17
CA LYS A 24 -16.71 -6.57 -0.15
C LYS A 24 -15.66 -6.34 -1.23
N SER A 25 -16.03 -5.64 -2.29
CA SER A 25 -15.12 -5.37 -3.41
C SER A 25 -13.93 -4.54 -2.97
N VAL A 26 -14.14 -3.50 -2.18
CA VAL A 26 -13.07 -2.64 -1.66
C VAL A 26 -12.14 -3.44 -0.74
N ASN A 27 -12.71 -4.23 0.17
CA ASN A 27 -11.92 -5.04 1.09
C ASN A 27 -11.13 -6.10 0.33
N THR A 28 -11.72 -6.76 -0.65
CA THR A 28 -11.03 -7.74 -1.49
C THR A 28 -9.88 -7.11 -2.25
N PHE A 29 -10.07 -5.91 -2.76
CA PHE A 29 -9.03 -5.18 -3.47
C PHE A 29 -7.80 -4.96 -2.58
N PHE A 30 -7.99 -4.42 -1.37
CA PHE A 30 -6.88 -4.17 -0.46
C PHE A 30 -6.26 -5.45 0.07
N ASP A 31 -7.06 -6.47 0.38
CA ASP A 31 -6.56 -7.76 0.83
C ASP A 31 -5.71 -8.44 -0.24
N THR A 32 -6.11 -8.34 -1.50
CA THR A 32 -5.37 -8.91 -2.62
C THR A 32 -3.99 -8.25 -2.74
N ILE A 33 -3.92 -6.93 -2.60
CA ILE A 33 -2.64 -6.21 -2.60
C ILE A 33 -1.78 -6.69 -1.43
N THR A 34 -2.35 -6.77 -0.24
CA THR A 34 -1.64 -7.20 0.98
C THR A 34 -1.05 -8.60 0.82
N ILE A 35 -1.87 -9.54 0.33
CA ILE A 35 -1.43 -10.93 0.13
C ILE A 35 -0.30 -10.99 -0.90
N SER A 36 -0.42 -10.26 -2.00
CA SER A 36 0.62 -10.23 -3.02
C SER A 36 1.94 -9.71 -2.46
N LEU A 37 1.90 -8.63 -1.67
CA LEU A 37 3.10 -8.08 -1.05
C LEU A 37 3.70 -9.02 0.00
N THR A 38 2.85 -9.74 0.74
CA THR A 38 3.30 -10.76 1.69
C THR A 38 4.11 -11.85 0.99
N ASN A 39 3.74 -12.18 -0.24
CA ASN A 39 4.45 -13.14 -1.07
C ASN A 39 5.56 -12.49 -1.91
N SER A 40 5.94 -11.27 -1.59
CA SER A 40 6.99 -10.50 -2.29
C SER A 40 6.70 -10.30 -3.78
N GLN A 41 5.42 -10.27 -4.15
CA GLN A 41 4.99 -10.01 -5.51
C GLN A 41 4.68 -8.52 -5.69
N LYS A 42 5.10 -8.00 -6.84
CA LYS A 42 4.80 -6.61 -7.22
C LYS A 42 3.36 -6.52 -7.73
N VAL A 43 2.66 -5.46 -7.34
CA VAL A 43 1.32 -5.16 -7.86
C VAL A 43 1.39 -3.88 -8.68
N GLU A 44 1.16 -4.01 -9.97
CA GLU A 44 1.24 -2.87 -10.89
C GLU A 44 -0.15 -2.50 -11.38
N LEU A 45 -0.55 -1.26 -11.11
CA LEU A 45 -1.84 -0.72 -11.53
C LEU A 45 -1.58 0.37 -12.56
N ARG A 46 -1.78 0.03 -13.82
CA ARG A 46 -1.48 0.91 -14.96
C ARG A 46 -2.19 2.26 -14.79
N GLY A 47 -1.45 3.35 -14.93
CA GLY A 47 -1.99 4.70 -14.78
C GLY A 47 -2.04 5.21 -13.35
N PHE A 48 -1.92 4.33 -12.37
CA PHE A 48 -1.98 4.68 -10.95
C PHE A 48 -0.61 4.59 -10.29
N GLY A 49 -0.02 3.42 -10.29
CA GLY A 49 1.29 3.19 -9.68
C GLY A 49 1.57 1.73 -9.41
N SER A 50 2.65 1.49 -8.70
CA SER A 50 3.10 0.15 -8.38
C SER A 50 3.37 0.01 -6.89
N PHE A 51 2.90 -1.09 -6.30
CA PHE A 51 3.26 -1.50 -4.96
C PHE A 51 4.34 -2.56 -5.04
N GLY A 52 5.33 -2.48 -4.17
CA GLY A 52 6.39 -3.47 -4.13
C GLY A 52 6.93 -3.65 -2.73
N VAL A 53 7.89 -4.56 -2.60
CA VAL A 53 8.52 -4.88 -1.32
C VAL A 53 10.02 -4.82 -1.51
N LYS A 54 10.70 -4.15 -0.59
CA LYS A 54 12.16 -4.17 -0.48
C LYS A 54 12.54 -4.99 0.73
N LYS A 55 13.52 -5.85 0.56
CA LYS A 55 14.09 -6.60 1.67
C LYS A 55 15.25 -5.81 2.24
N ARG A 56 15.23 -5.61 3.55
CA ARG A 56 16.37 -5.06 4.28
C ARG A 56 17.02 -6.17 5.07
N GLU A 57 18.33 -6.35 4.85
CA GLU A 57 19.06 -7.38 5.55
C GLU A 57 19.28 -7.01 7.02
N ALA A 58 19.52 -8.02 7.85
CA ALA A 58 19.90 -7.81 9.23
C ALA A 58 21.17 -6.99 9.29
N ARG A 59 21.24 -6.07 10.22
CA ARG A 59 22.39 -5.17 10.36
C ARG A 59 22.59 -4.78 11.82
N LEU A 60 23.77 -4.23 12.10
CA LEU A 60 24.03 -3.60 13.38
C LEU A 60 23.80 -2.10 13.23
N ALA A 61 23.07 -1.54 14.17
CA ALA A 61 22.81 -0.11 14.22
C ALA A 61 23.23 0.44 15.57
N ARG A 62 23.57 1.72 15.62
CA ARG A 62 23.94 2.39 16.86
C ARG A 62 22.73 3.11 17.44
N ASN A 63 22.46 2.87 18.72
CA ASN A 63 21.40 3.59 19.43
C ASN A 63 21.89 5.04 19.68
N PRO A 64 21.21 6.07 19.16
CA PRO A 64 21.67 7.46 19.30
C PRO A 64 21.61 7.97 20.75
N LYS A 65 20.82 7.35 21.64
CA LYS A 65 20.73 7.76 23.03
C LYS A 65 21.83 7.20 23.91
N THR A 66 22.23 5.94 23.65
CA THR A 66 23.19 5.24 24.51
C THR A 66 24.53 5.01 23.81
N GLY A 67 24.59 5.15 22.50
CA GLY A 67 25.78 4.84 21.72
C GLY A 67 26.07 3.36 21.57
N SER A 68 25.25 2.49 22.17
CA SER A 68 25.43 1.03 22.09
C SER A 68 25.00 0.49 20.75
N THR A 69 25.63 -0.64 20.36
CA THR A 69 25.28 -1.33 19.12
C THR A 69 24.06 -2.21 19.34
N VAL A 70 23.08 -2.11 18.46
CA VAL A 70 21.82 -2.88 18.52
C VAL A 70 21.69 -3.70 17.25
N ALA A 71 21.31 -4.96 17.41
CA ALA A 71 21.03 -5.84 16.27
C ALA A 71 19.66 -5.50 15.70
N VAL A 72 19.61 -5.22 14.40
CA VAL A 72 18.36 -4.98 13.67
C VAL A 72 18.09 -6.19 12.79
N SER A 73 16.94 -6.83 13.00
CA SER A 73 16.52 -8.02 12.24
C SER A 73 16.25 -7.68 10.79
N ALA A 74 16.42 -8.64 9.90
CA ALA A 74 15.99 -8.54 8.51
C ALA A 74 14.48 -8.34 8.47
N LYS A 75 14.00 -7.49 7.55
CA LYS A 75 12.58 -7.24 7.40
C LYS A 75 12.22 -6.84 5.97
N LYS A 76 10.94 -6.97 5.66
CA LYS A 76 10.38 -6.49 4.39
C LYS A 76 9.72 -5.14 4.61
N ILE A 77 9.95 -4.22 3.69
CA ILE A 77 9.34 -2.89 3.72
C ILE A 77 8.56 -2.70 2.44
N SER A 78 7.28 -2.37 2.57
CA SER A 78 6.45 -2.05 1.42
C SER A 78 6.75 -0.64 0.94
N PHE A 79 6.59 -0.41 -0.35
CA PHE A 79 6.70 0.93 -0.94
C PHE A 79 5.70 1.07 -2.06
N PHE A 80 5.33 2.33 -2.34
CA PHE A 80 4.48 2.68 -3.46
C PHE A 80 5.23 3.66 -4.36
N LYS A 81 5.24 3.38 -5.67
CA LYS A 81 5.80 4.28 -6.67
C LYS A 81 4.68 4.77 -7.57
N MET A 82 4.47 6.08 -7.57
CA MET A 82 3.44 6.72 -8.38
C MET A 82 3.70 6.50 -9.87
N GLY A 83 2.65 6.18 -10.61
CA GLY A 83 2.73 6.05 -12.07
C GLY A 83 2.75 7.40 -12.76
N LYS A 84 3.11 7.37 -14.05
CA LYS A 84 3.22 8.58 -14.85
C LYS A 84 1.92 9.37 -14.91
N GLY A 85 0.80 8.69 -15.12
CA GLY A 85 -0.52 9.34 -15.21
C GLY A 85 -0.89 10.09 -13.95
N MET A 86 -0.73 9.45 -12.80
CA MET A 86 -1.00 10.09 -11.51
C MET A 86 -0.05 11.26 -11.25
N LYS A 87 1.24 11.08 -11.57
CA LYS A 87 2.24 12.13 -11.39
C LYS A 87 1.91 13.37 -12.20
N GLU A 88 1.47 13.19 -13.45
CA GLU A 88 1.07 14.29 -14.32
C GLU A 88 -0.14 15.03 -13.75
N GLN A 89 -1.13 14.32 -13.22
CA GLN A 89 -2.30 14.95 -12.62
C GLN A 89 -1.96 15.76 -11.38
N LEU A 90 -1.03 15.28 -10.56
CA LEU A 90 -0.62 15.98 -9.34
C LEU A 90 0.15 17.26 -9.65
N ASN A 91 0.90 17.29 -10.73
CA ASN A 91 1.80 18.40 -11.07
C ASN A 91 1.28 19.27 -12.21
N ASN A 92 0.02 19.19 -12.48
CA ASN A 92 -0.63 19.95 -13.55
C ASN A 92 -0.98 21.35 -13.07
#